data_90dcdf93aefbc8d95479478e6e1aaa85
#
_entry.id   90dcdf93aefbc8d95479478e6e1aaa85
#
_cell.length_a   1.000
_cell.length_b   1.000
_cell.length_c   1.000
_cell.angle_alpha   90.00
_cell.angle_beta   90.00
_cell.angle_gamma   90.00
#
_symmetry.space_group_name_H-M   'P 1'
#
loop_
_entity.id
_entity.type
_entity.pdbx_description
1 polymer ?
#
loop_
_entity_poly.entity_id
_entity_poly.type
_entity_poly.pdbx_seq_one_letter_code
_entity_poly.pdbx_strand_id
1 'polypeptide(L)'
;DCKKALNECNGDMDAAVKYLREKGIAKAAAKADRDAKEGVIRAAVAPCGCSGIILELNCETDFCAKGDKFQGLVNDVANALMDSKASTLEEALQVPMAEGSTEEYIKAMCSSIGENMALRKFARLTADGIGAVVSYIHMGGKIGVLVNLAVEGGIDATTIGKDVAMQIAALNPRFWDCLLYTSDAAD
;
A
#
# COMPACT_ATOMS: atom_id res chain seq x y z
N ASP A 1 22.11 19.94 -0.13
CA ASP A 1 21.81 19.43 -1.50
C ASP A 1 21.27 20.55 -2.40
N CYS A 2 20.27 21.39 -1.99
CA CYS A 2 19.67 22.45 -2.83
C CYS A 2 20.69 23.48 -3.34
N LYS A 3 21.60 23.98 -2.49
CA LYS A 3 22.66 24.92 -2.90
C LYS A 3 23.58 24.30 -3.97
N LYS A 4 23.89 23.00 -3.84
CA LYS A 4 24.72 22.30 -4.82
C LYS A 4 23.96 22.14 -6.14
N ALA A 5 22.70 21.77 -6.11
CA ALA A 5 21.85 21.66 -7.29
C ALA A 5 21.73 22.98 -8.05
N LEU A 6 21.50 24.10 -7.34
CA LEU A 6 21.42 25.42 -7.93
C LEU A 6 22.76 25.84 -8.59
N ASN A 7 23.88 25.55 -7.95
CA ASN A 7 25.18 25.83 -8.51
C ASN A 7 25.46 25.03 -9.79
N GLU A 8 25.11 23.73 -9.80
CA GLU A 8 25.27 22.85 -10.97
C GLU A 8 24.37 23.26 -12.15
N CYS A 9 23.22 23.88 -11.83
CA CYS A 9 22.25 24.37 -12.83
C CYS A 9 22.30 25.88 -13.06
N ASN A 10 23.42 26.55 -12.72
CA ASN A 10 23.63 28.00 -12.93
C ASN A 10 22.50 28.89 -12.40
N GLY A 11 21.85 28.49 -11.30
CA GLY A 11 20.77 29.25 -10.68
C GLY A 11 19.38 28.99 -11.27
N ASP A 12 19.25 28.13 -12.29
CA ASP A 12 17.96 27.73 -12.85
C ASP A 12 17.22 26.82 -11.87
N MET A 13 16.06 27.29 -11.41
CA MET A 13 15.24 26.57 -10.40
C MET A 13 14.64 25.28 -10.96
N ASP A 14 14.12 25.31 -12.18
CA ASP A 14 13.47 24.15 -12.79
C ASP A 14 14.48 23.04 -13.10
N ALA A 15 15.63 23.42 -13.63
CA ALA A 15 16.76 22.52 -13.86
C ALA A 15 17.29 21.94 -12.52
N ALA A 16 17.36 22.75 -11.46
CA ALA A 16 17.81 22.31 -10.14
C ALA A 16 16.83 21.31 -9.49
N VAL A 17 15.52 21.52 -9.64
CA VAL A 17 14.49 20.57 -9.20
C VAL A 17 14.63 19.24 -9.93
N LYS A 18 14.78 19.28 -11.26
CA LYS A 18 14.99 18.08 -12.08
C LYS A 18 16.27 17.33 -11.69
N TYR A 19 17.36 18.04 -11.50
CA TYR A 19 18.64 17.49 -11.04
C TYR A 19 18.53 16.80 -9.65
N LEU A 20 17.80 17.43 -8.71
CA LEU A 20 17.57 16.85 -7.39
C LEU A 20 16.70 15.58 -7.47
N ARG A 21 15.71 15.56 -8.36
CA ARG A 21 14.86 14.41 -8.61
C ARG A 21 15.66 13.24 -9.18
N GLU A 22 16.46 13.47 -10.22
CA GLU A 22 17.35 12.46 -10.83
C GLU A 22 18.35 11.90 -9.81
N LYS A 23 18.96 12.76 -8.99
CA LYS A 23 19.83 12.31 -7.90
C LYS A 23 19.11 11.57 -6.79
N GLY A 24 17.88 11.94 -6.52
CA GLY A 24 17.00 11.23 -5.57
C GLY A 24 16.73 9.81 -6.03
N ILE A 25 16.38 9.62 -7.29
CA ILE A 25 16.17 8.31 -7.92
C ILE A 25 17.44 7.45 -7.84
N ALA A 26 18.61 8.04 -8.16
CA ALA A 26 19.89 7.33 -8.06
C ALA A 26 20.25 6.93 -6.62
N LYS A 27 19.95 7.77 -5.62
CA LYS A 27 20.15 7.44 -4.21
C LYS A 27 19.17 6.36 -3.73
N ALA A 28 17.93 6.36 -4.20
CA ALA A 28 16.94 5.33 -3.91
C ALA A 28 17.37 3.99 -4.51
N ALA A 29 17.83 3.98 -5.77
CA ALA A 29 18.36 2.79 -6.43
C ALA A 29 19.54 2.16 -5.66
N ALA A 30 20.46 2.99 -5.14
CA ALA A 30 21.59 2.52 -4.32
C ALA A 30 21.16 1.92 -2.96
N LYS A 31 19.91 2.09 -2.55
CA LYS A 31 19.35 1.52 -1.32
C LYS A 31 18.39 0.37 -1.59
N ALA A 32 18.07 0.08 -2.83
CA ALA A 32 17.06 -0.92 -3.20
C ALA A 32 17.36 -2.32 -2.65
N ASP A 33 18.64 -2.64 -2.48
CA ASP A 33 19.10 -3.92 -1.93
C ASP A 33 19.02 -4.01 -0.39
N ARG A 34 18.62 -2.92 0.29
CA ARG A 34 18.50 -2.94 1.75
C ARG A 34 17.19 -3.62 2.17
N ASP A 35 17.28 -4.45 3.19
CA ASP A 35 16.12 -5.13 3.75
C ASP A 35 15.11 -4.14 4.34
N ALA A 36 13.92 -4.10 3.76
CA ALA A 36 12.77 -3.34 4.25
C ALA A 36 11.77 -4.34 4.87
N LYS A 37 11.97 -4.69 6.14
CA LYS A 37 11.16 -5.70 6.86
C LYS A 37 10.10 -5.10 7.76
N GLU A 38 10.23 -3.83 8.09
CA GLU A 38 9.24 -3.06 8.81
C GLU A 38 8.25 -2.41 7.85
N GLY A 39 7.21 -1.78 8.36
CA GLY A 39 6.23 -1.09 7.52
C GLY A 39 4.83 -1.09 8.11
N VAL A 40 3.87 -0.72 7.26
CA VAL A 40 2.46 -0.58 7.62
C VAL A 40 1.57 -1.17 6.55
N ILE A 41 0.55 -1.88 7.01
CA ILE A 41 -0.59 -2.29 6.20
C ILE A 41 -1.68 -1.22 6.32
N ARG A 42 -2.23 -0.81 5.18
CA ARG A 42 -3.36 0.11 5.09
C ARG A 42 -4.47 -0.52 4.27
N ALA A 43 -5.70 -0.34 4.70
CA ALA A 43 -6.86 -0.69 3.92
C ALA A 43 -7.77 0.53 3.76
N ALA A 44 -8.46 0.61 2.65
CA ALA A 44 -9.51 1.57 2.39
C ALA A 44 -10.71 0.87 1.74
N VAL A 45 -11.91 1.27 2.12
CA VAL A 45 -13.16 0.72 1.59
C VAL A 45 -14.00 1.88 1.07
N ALA A 46 -14.58 1.72 -0.11
CA ALA A 46 -15.46 2.73 -0.70
C ALA A 46 -16.67 2.99 0.21
N PRO A 47 -17.23 4.22 0.22
CA PRO A 47 -18.39 4.53 1.05
C PRO A 47 -19.61 3.64 0.80
N CYS A 48 -19.76 3.09 -0.43
CA CYS A 48 -20.80 2.12 -0.77
C CYS A 48 -20.55 0.72 -0.19
N GLY A 49 -19.37 0.42 0.35
CA GLY A 49 -18.97 -0.92 0.72
C GLY A 49 -18.78 -1.89 -0.46
N CYS A 50 -18.90 -1.41 -1.70
CA CYS A 50 -18.88 -2.25 -2.90
C CYS A 50 -17.45 -2.61 -3.38
N SER A 51 -16.44 -1.91 -2.91
CA SER A 51 -15.04 -2.20 -3.21
C SER A 51 -14.11 -1.75 -2.09
N GLY A 52 -12.95 -2.36 -2.02
CA GLY A 52 -11.90 -1.98 -1.08
C GLY A 52 -10.54 -2.42 -1.56
N ILE A 53 -9.52 -1.80 -0.99
CA ILE A 53 -8.13 -2.12 -1.22
C ILE A 53 -7.43 -2.42 0.09
N ILE A 54 -6.36 -3.20 0.00
CA ILE A 54 -5.38 -3.40 1.04
C ILE A 54 -3.99 -3.33 0.44
N LEU A 55 -3.08 -2.67 1.10
CA LEU A 55 -1.69 -2.52 0.68
C LEU A 55 -0.73 -2.70 1.85
N GLU A 56 0.48 -3.16 1.53
CA GLU A 56 1.62 -3.25 2.43
C GLU A 56 2.74 -2.37 1.88
N LEU A 57 3.05 -1.28 2.58
CA LEU A 57 4.21 -0.43 2.31
C LEU A 57 5.28 -0.69 3.36
N ASN A 58 6.46 -1.11 2.90
CA ASN A 58 7.58 -1.45 3.78
C ASN A 58 8.63 -0.34 3.83
N CYS A 59 9.37 -0.31 4.95
CA CYS A 59 10.55 0.52 5.20
C CYS A 59 11.58 -0.27 6.02
N GLU A 60 12.76 0.33 6.27
CA GLU A 60 13.85 -0.37 6.96
C GLU A 60 13.59 -0.48 8.48
N THR A 61 13.03 0.58 9.12
CA THR A 61 12.90 0.65 10.58
C THR A 61 11.46 0.92 11.04
N ASP A 62 11.16 0.50 12.27
CA ASP A 62 9.89 0.79 12.94
C ASP A 62 9.73 2.28 13.29
N PHE A 63 10.84 3.01 13.49
CA PHE A 63 10.83 4.46 13.66
C PHE A 63 10.32 5.16 12.40
N CYS A 64 10.80 4.74 11.23
CA CYS A 64 10.29 5.23 9.96
C CYS A 64 8.81 4.91 9.80
N ALA A 65 8.42 3.66 10.04
CA ALA A 65 7.03 3.21 9.93
C ALA A 65 6.05 4.03 10.77
N LYS A 66 6.48 4.52 11.95
CA LYS A 66 5.67 5.37 12.84
C LYS A 66 5.78 6.86 12.53
N GLY A 67 6.72 7.27 11.68
CA GLY A 67 6.97 8.68 11.37
C GLY A 67 5.89 9.29 10.49
N ASP A 68 5.53 10.55 10.75
CA ASP A 68 4.45 11.27 10.04
C ASP A 68 4.65 11.31 8.53
N LYS A 69 5.89 11.44 8.06
CA LYS A 69 6.20 11.46 6.62
C LYS A 69 5.88 10.12 5.94
N PHE A 70 6.21 9.01 6.60
CA PHE A 70 5.90 7.69 6.09
C PHE A 70 4.40 7.41 6.16
N GLN A 71 3.74 7.78 7.25
CA GLN A 71 2.28 7.65 7.38
C GLN A 71 1.55 8.51 6.32
N GLY A 72 2.05 9.72 6.04
CA GLY A 72 1.56 10.55 4.95
C GLY A 72 1.69 9.85 3.60
N LEU A 73 2.88 9.33 3.27
CA LEU A 73 3.12 8.55 2.05
C LEU A 73 2.15 7.37 1.92
N VAL A 74 1.96 6.60 3.00
CA VAL A 74 1.01 5.46 3.01
C VAL A 74 -0.42 5.91 2.70
N ASN A 75 -0.85 7.04 3.28
CA ASN A 75 -2.18 7.58 3.03
C ASN A 75 -2.34 8.10 1.58
N ASP A 76 -1.35 8.82 1.07
CA ASP A 76 -1.37 9.33 -0.31
C ASP A 76 -1.46 8.19 -1.33
N VAL A 77 -0.63 7.14 -1.14
CA VAL A 77 -0.66 5.95 -1.97
C VAL A 77 -2.00 5.22 -1.85
N ALA A 78 -2.53 5.03 -0.63
CA ALA A 78 -3.81 4.37 -0.44
C ALA A 78 -4.97 5.12 -1.12
N ASN A 79 -5.00 6.45 -1.02
CA ASN A 79 -6.02 7.27 -1.66
C ASN A 79 -5.93 7.18 -3.19
N ALA A 80 -4.73 7.36 -3.77
CA ALA A 80 -4.54 7.26 -5.21
C ALA A 80 -4.93 5.87 -5.76
N LEU A 81 -4.55 4.80 -5.03
CA LEU A 81 -4.92 3.45 -5.42
C LEU A 81 -6.41 3.19 -5.27
N MET A 82 -7.06 3.73 -4.24
CA MET A 82 -8.51 3.59 -4.06
C MET A 82 -9.29 4.23 -5.21
N ASP A 83 -8.86 5.41 -5.67
CA ASP A 83 -9.47 6.15 -6.77
C ASP A 83 -9.15 5.54 -8.15
N SER A 84 -8.16 4.66 -8.24
CA SER A 84 -7.75 3.98 -9.46
C SER A 84 -8.60 2.75 -9.75
N LYS A 85 -8.29 2.06 -10.88
CA LYS A 85 -8.83 0.75 -11.22
C LYS A 85 -7.80 -0.37 -11.09
N ALA A 86 -6.62 -0.09 -10.54
CA ALA A 86 -5.59 -1.08 -10.36
C ALA A 86 -6.09 -2.27 -9.55
N SER A 87 -5.78 -3.48 -10.00
CA SER A 87 -6.17 -4.75 -9.40
C SER A 87 -4.97 -5.62 -9.03
N THR A 88 -3.82 -5.38 -9.66
CA THR A 88 -2.56 -6.06 -9.40
C THR A 88 -1.51 -5.11 -8.83
N LEU A 89 -0.45 -5.64 -8.24
CA LEU A 89 0.68 -4.85 -7.73
C LEU A 89 1.37 -4.06 -8.86
N GLU A 90 1.54 -4.68 -10.01
CA GLU A 90 2.17 -4.06 -11.17
C GLU A 90 1.36 -2.86 -11.66
N GLU A 91 0.05 -3.00 -11.75
CA GLU A 91 -0.85 -1.89 -12.09
C GLU A 91 -0.82 -0.79 -11.02
N ALA A 92 -0.81 -1.17 -9.73
CA ALA A 92 -0.75 -0.24 -8.62
C ALA A 92 0.52 0.63 -8.65
N LEU A 93 1.66 0.05 -9.02
CA LEU A 93 2.93 0.79 -9.17
C LEU A 93 2.90 1.80 -10.30
N GLN A 94 2.05 1.63 -11.31
CA GLN A 94 1.91 2.52 -12.46
C GLN A 94 0.81 3.58 -12.28
N VAL A 95 0.02 3.54 -11.22
CA VAL A 95 -1.03 4.54 -10.96
C VAL A 95 -0.40 5.94 -10.88
N PRO A 96 -0.93 6.93 -11.65
CA PRO A 96 -0.42 8.29 -11.61
C PRO A 96 -0.60 8.95 -10.24
N MET A 97 0.44 9.62 -9.78
CA MET A 97 0.44 10.47 -8.59
C MET A 97 0.88 11.89 -8.96
N ALA A 98 0.92 12.80 -8.00
CA ALA A 98 1.29 14.21 -8.24
C ALA A 98 2.67 14.36 -8.93
N GLU A 99 3.59 13.42 -8.70
CA GLU A 99 4.95 13.42 -9.23
C GLU A 99 5.30 12.10 -9.93
N GLY A 100 4.59 11.77 -11.00
CA GLY A 100 4.85 10.57 -11.79
C GLY A 100 4.00 9.37 -11.37
N SER A 101 4.54 8.16 -11.46
CA SER A 101 3.84 6.95 -11.03
C SER A 101 3.97 6.74 -9.51
N THR A 102 3.14 5.85 -8.96
CA THR A 102 3.25 5.43 -7.54
C THR A 102 4.66 4.94 -7.21
N GLU A 103 5.28 4.17 -8.10
CA GLU A 103 6.66 3.70 -7.91
C GLU A 103 7.65 4.86 -7.84
N GLU A 104 7.54 5.83 -8.75
CA GLU A 104 8.42 7.02 -8.77
C GLU A 104 8.21 7.89 -7.54
N TYR A 105 6.97 8.06 -7.10
CA TYR A 105 6.64 8.80 -5.88
C TYR A 105 7.26 8.16 -4.64
N ILE A 106 7.14 6.83 -4.48
CA ILE A 106 7.78 6.09 -3.38
C ILE A 106 9.30 6.26 -3.45
N LYS A 107 9.94 6.12 -4.63
CA LYS A 107 11.38 6.31 -4.81
C LYS A 107 11.84 7.74 -4.44
N ALA A 108 11.07 8.75 -4.79
CA ALA A 108 11.34 10.13 -4.38
C ALA A 108 11.31 10.28 -2.87
N MET A 109 10.33 9.66 -2.20
CA MET A 109 10.21 9.67 -0.75
C MET A 109 11.34 8.88 -0.06
N CYS A 110 11.87 7.79 -0.65
CA CYS A 110 13.08 7.11 -0.16
C CYS A 110 14.27 8.06 -0.02
N SER A 111 14.42 8.99 -0.96
CA SER A 111 15.48 9.99 -0.88
C SER A 111 15.24 11.02 0.21
N SER A 112 14.00 11.42 0.44
CA SER A 112 13.61 12.43 1.43
C SER A 112 13.69 11.89 2.86
N ILE A 113 13.22 10.67 3.09
CA ILE A 113 13.18 10.01 4.41
C ILE A 113 14.55 9.41 4.74
N GLY A 114 15.25 8.88 3.72
CA GLY A 114 16.59 8.33 3.89
C GLY A 114 16.64 6.82 4.02
N GLU A 115 15.49 6.13 3.97
CA GLU A 115 15.36 4.68 4.04
C GLU A 115 14.89 4.08 2.71
N ASN A 116 15.16 2.78 2.50
CA ASN A 116 14.55 2.02 1.43
C ASN A 116 13.07 1.79 1.75
N MET A 117 12.21 2.01 0.77
CA MET A 117 10.77 1.80 0.89
C MET A 117 10.22 1.16 -0.37
N ALA A 118 9.23 0.29 -0.22
CA ALA A 118 8.61 -0.39 -1.34
C ALA A 118 7.14 -0.72 -1.06
N LEU A 119 6.28 -0.55 -2.06
CA LEU A 119 4.96 -1.15 -2.08
C LEU A 119 5.16 -2.64 -2.37
N ARG A 120 4.99 -3.47 -1.33
CA ARG A 120 5.31 -4.90 -1.39
C ARG A 120 4.13 -5.75 -1.81
N LYS A 121 2.94 -5.39 -1.32
CA LYS A 121 1.70 -6.10 -1.65
C LYS A 121 0.58 -5.11 -1.89
N PHE A 122 -0.29 -5.49 -2.77
CA PHE A 122 -1.53 -4.79 -3.07
C PHE A 122 -2.58 -5.80 -3.49
N ALA A 123 -3.80 -5.60 -3.01
CA ALA A 123 -4.97 -6.33 -3.48
C ALA A 123 -6.19 -5.42 -3.49
N ARG A 124 -7.08 -5.66 -4.43
CA ARG A 124 -8.40 -5.04 -4.52
C ARG A 124 -9.47 -6.12 -4.49
N LEU A 125 -10.51 -5.90 -3.72
CA LEU A 125 -11.73 -6.69 -3.74
C LEU A 125 -12.90 -5.81 -4.20
N THR A 126 -13.76 -6.40 -5.00
CA THR A 126 -14.99 -5.76 -5.46
C THR A 126 -16.14 -6.74 -5.23
N ALA A 127 -17.22 -6.27 -4.64
CA ALA A 127 -18.40 -7.09 -4.41
C ALA A 127 -19.14 -7.32 -5.73
N ASP A 128 -19.46 -8.57 -6.01
CA ASP A 128 -20.29 -8.96 -7.14
C ASP A 128 -21.78 -8.90 -6.73
N GLY A 129 -22.53 -7.97 -7.32
CA GLY A 129 -23.95 -7.79 -7.01
C GLY A 129 -24.18 -7.21 -5.62
N ILE A 130 -25.08 -7.82 -4.84
CA ILE A 130 -25.33 -7.42 -3.45
C ILE A 130 -24.28 -8.04 -2.57
N GLY A 131 -23.30 -7.25 -2.13
CA GLY A 131 -22.18 -7.70 -1.33
C GLY A 131 -21.59 -6.58 -0.49
N ALA A 132 -20.67 -6.92 0.41
CA ALA A 132 -19.97 -5.96 1.24
C ALA A 132 -18.47 -6.30 1.34
N VAL A 133 -17.63 -5.34 1.03
CA VAL A 133 -16.20 -5.40 1.33
C VAL A 133 -15.96 -4.74 2.68
N VAL A 134 -15.31 -5.46 3.57
CA VAL A 134 -15.02 -5.00 4.94
C VAL A 134 -13.54 -5.19 5.24
N SER A 135 -12.94 -4.20 5.92
CA SER A 135 -11.55 -4.27 6.32
C SER A 135 -11.38 -4.26 7.84
N TYR A 136 -10.30 -4.91 8.30
CA TYR A 136 -9.85 -4.87 9.67
C TYR A 136 -8.34 -4.65 9.72
N ILE A 137 -7.91 -3.66 10.50
CA ILE A 137 -6.49 -3.35 10.72
C ILE A 137 -6.20 -3.55 12.21
N HIS A 138 -5.19 -4.35 12.50
CA HIS A 138 -4.77 -4.68 13.87
C HIS A 138 -3.38 -4.14 14.17
N MET A 139 -3.13 -3.78 15.45
CA MET A 139 -1.84 -3.31 15.97
C MET A 139 -1.23 -2.17 15.14
N GLY A 140 -2.05 -1.17 14.77
CA GLY A 140 -1.55 0.01 14.05
C GLY A 140 -1.01 -0.29 12.64
N GLY A 141 -1.51 -1.32 11.97
CA GLY A 141 -1.12 -1.68 10.61
C GLY A 141 -0.08 -2.81 10.53
N LYS A 142 0.12 -3.57 11.60
CA LYS A 142 0.97 -4.78 11.55
C LYS A 142 0.26 -5.97 10.93
N ILE A 143 -1.06 -6.05 11.10
CA ILE A 143 -1.92 -7.05 10.47
C ILE A 143 -3.07 -6.33 9.79
N GLY A 144 -3.42 -6.75 8.59
CA GLY A 144 -4.55 -6.22 7.86
C GLY A 144 -5.30 -7.34 7.15
N VAL A 145 -6.61 -7.25 7.16
CA VAL A 145 -7.52 -8.18 6.50
C VAL A 145 -8.53 -7.41 5.67
N LEU A 146 -8.78 -7.89 4.48
CA LEU A 146 -9.86 -7.43 3.62
C LEU A 146 -10.71 -8.64 3.26
N VAL A 147 -12.02 -8.56 3.49
CA VAL A 147 -12.97 -9.62 3.17
C VAL A 147 -14.03 -9.12 2.21
N ASN A 148 -14.48 -9.98 1.32
CA ASN A 148 -15.61 -9.76 0.44
C ASN A 148 -16.72 -10.76 0.82
N LEU A 149 -17.89 -10.24 1.16
CA LEU A 149 -19.05 -11.02 1.57
C LEU A 149 -20.14 -10.91 0.50
N ALA A 150 -20.64 -12.04 0.04
CA ALA A 150 -21.91 -12.09 -0.66
C ALA A 150 -23.04 -11.96 0.36
N VAL A 151 -23.99 -11.07 0.09
CA VAL A 151 -25.10 -10.77 1.01
C VAL A 151 -26.43 -11.03 0.33
N GLU A 152 -27.31 -11.74 1.00
CA GLU A 152 -28.68 -11.95 0.54
C GLU A 152 -29.66 -11.16 1.41
N GLY A 153 -30.77 -10.72 0.81
CA GLY A 153 -31.87 -10.11 1.53
C GLY A 153 -31.66 -8.67 2.04
N GLY A 154 -30.65 -7.96 1.55
CA GLY A 154 -30.42 -6.54 1.92
C GLY A 154 -29.96 -6.31 3.36
N ILE A 155 -29.31 -7.31 3.97
CA ILE A 155 -28.79 -7.25 5.35
C ILE A 155 -27.50 -6.42 5.37
N ASP A 156 -27.33 -5.57 6.39
CA ASP A 156 -26.05 -4.93 6.64
C ASP A 156 -25.02 -5.95 7.19
N ALA A 157 -24.10 -6.35 6.34
CA ALA A 157 -23.06 -7.32 6.68
C ALA A 157 -21.81 -6.69 7.33
N THR A 158 -21.81 -5.39 7.62
CA THR A 158 -20.61 -4.69 8.11
C THR A 158 -20.12 -5.24 9.44
N THR A 159 -21.04 -5.52 10.38
CA THR A 159 -20.69 -6.07 11.70
C THR A 159 -20.13 -7.48 11.57
N ILE A 160 -20.86 -8.36 10.87
CA ILE A 160 -20.41 -9.74 10.63
C ILE A 160 -19.09 -9.76 9.87
N GLY A 161 -18.94 -8.90 8.87
CA GLY A 161 -17.70 -8.78 8.12
C GLY A 161 -16.50 -8.39 8.99
N LYS A 162 -16.68 -7.51 9.97
CA LYS A 162 -15.62 -7.17 10.93
C LYS A 162 -15.29 -8.35 11.85
N ASP A 163 -16.29 -9.08 12.33
CA ASP A 163 -16.07 -10.25 13.18
C ASP A 163 -15.30 -11.34 12.42
N VAL A 164 -15.68 -11.60 11.16
CA VAL A 164 -14.96 -12.53 10.28
C VAL A 164 -13.51 -12.04 10.05
N ALA A 165 -13.32 -10.77 9.74
CA ALA A 165 -11.98 -10.22 9.51
C ALA A 165 -11.09 -10.28 10.77
N MET A 166 -11.65 -10.02 11.96
CA MET A 166 -10.96 -10.20 13.24
C MET A 166 -10.57 -11.65 13.49
N GLN A 167 -11.48 -12.59 13.18
CA GLN A 167 -11.21 -14.02 13.31
C GLN A 167 -10.10 -14.48 12.36
N ILE A 168 -10.11 -14.00 11.11
CA ILE A 168 -9.02 -14.25 10.14
C ILE A 168 -7.70 -13.70 10.66
N ALA A 169 -7.68 -12.48 11.20
CA ALA A 169 -6.47 -11.89 11.78
C ALA A 169 -5.93 -12.71 12.97
N ALA A 170 -6.81 -13.25 13.80
CA ALA A 170 -6.43 -14.04 14.98
C ALA A 170 -5.93 -15.45 14.64
N LEU A 171 -6.57 -16.12 13.69
CA LEU A 171 -6.27 -17.51 13.33
C LEU A 171 -5.17 -17.65 12.27
N ASN A 172 -4.90 -16.57 11.51
CA ASN A 172 -3.93 -16.56 10.42
C ASN A 172 -4.08 -17.80 9.50
N PRO A 173 -5.25 -17.98 8.83
CA PRO A 173 -5.53 -19.18 8.04
C PRO A 173 -4.51 -19.33 6.90
N ARG A 174 -4.09 -20.56 6.63
CA ARG A 174 -3.12 -20.86 5.57
C ARG A 174 -3.71 -20.70 4.17
N PHE A 175 -5.03 -20.86 4.04
CA PHE A 175 -5.75 -20.88 2.77
C PHE A 175 -6.95 -19.95 2.83
N TRP A 176 -7.36 -19.41 1.69
CA TRP A 176 -8.50 -18.50 1.58
C TRP A 176 -9.79 -19.14 1.08
N ASP A 177 -9.72 -20.40 0.62
CA ASP A 177 -10.90 -21.16 0.22
C ASP A 177 -10.74 -22.66 0.53
N CYS A 178 -11.88 -23.39 0.46
CA CYS A 178 -11.94 -24.80 0.83
C CYS A 178 -11.26 -25.75 -0.19
N LEU A 179 -11.07 -25.33 -1.42
CA LEU A 179 -10.45 -26.17 -2.45
C LEU A 179 -8.94 -26.34 -2.21
N LEU A 180 -8.31 -25.34 -1.56
CA LEU A 180 -6.90 -25.42 -1.19
C LEU A 180 -6.65 -26.37 -0.02
N TYR A 181 -7.65 -26.55 0.86
CA TYR A 181 -7.59 -27.52 1.95
C TYR A 181 -7.59 -28.98 1.48
N THR A 182 -8.27 -29.26 0.36
CA THR A 182 -8.36 -30.62 -0.17
C THR A 182 -7.11 -31.06 -0.93
N SER A 183 -6.30 -30.12 -1.43
CA SER A 183 -5.04 -30.43 -2.11
C SER A 183 -3.93 -30.87 -1.15
N ASP A 184 -3.93 -30.35 0.09
CA ASP A 184 -2.94 -30.70 1.13
C ASP A 184 -3.30 -31.96 1.92
N ALA A 185 -4.54 -32.44 1.83
CA ALA A 185 -4.99 -33.65 2.53
C ALA A 185 -4.68 -34.95 1.76
N ALA A 186 -4.09 -34.82 0.56
CA ALA A 186 -3.77 -35.95 -0.34
C ALA A 186 -2.27 -36.29 -0.37
N ASP A 187 -1.42 -35.54 0.35
CA ASP A 187 0.01 -35.83 0.62
C ASP A 187 0.19 -36.28 2.08
#